data_ec77658458cf54201aea6c0a222747b9
#
_entry.id   ec77658458cf54201aea6c0a222747b9
#
_cell.length_a   1.000
_cell.length_b   1.000
_cell.length_c   1.000
_cell.angle_alpha   90.00
_cell.angle_beta   90.00
_cell.angle_gamma   90.00
#
_symmetry.space_group_name_H-M   'P 1'
#
loop_
_entity.id
_entity.type
_entity.pdbx_description
1 polymer ?
#
loop_
_entity_poly.entity_id
_entity_poly.type
_entity_poly.pdbx_seq_one_letter_code
_entity_poly.pdbx_strand_id
1 'polypeptide(L)'
;MNFGEAWKASLGECSKEMAFAMLDYFYEQGGNFIDTAVNYQFGESEQWIGEWMEKRDVRDEMVLATKFTGMQITEKEKEGSARCKSNYGGNSAKNMYTSIERSLKALRTSYVDIVS
;
A
#
# COMPACT_ATOMS: atom_id res chain seq x y z
N MET A 1 4.60 -4.83 -5.20
CA MET A 1 4.05 -4.07 -6.36
C MET A 1 2.96 -4.83 -7.11
N ASN A 2 3.01 -6.16 -7.15
CA ASN A 2 2.05 -6.96 -7.94
C ASN A 2 0.77 -7.38 -7.18
N PHE A 3 0.66 -7.11 -5.89
CA PHE A 3 -0.57 -7.39 -5.13
C PHE A 3 -1.64 -6.36 -5.49
N GLY A 4 -2.59 -6.77 -6.31
CA GLY A 4 -3.66 -5.93 -6.81
C GLY A 4 -4.08 -6.29 -8.23
N GLU A 5 -5.23 -5.83 -8.65
CA GLU A 5 -5.78 -6.05 -9.98
C GLU A 5 -5.77 -4.78 -10.86
N ALA A 6 -5.52 -3.60 -10.25
CA ALA A 6 -5.60 -2.32 -10.97
C ALA A 6 -4.59 -2.20 -12.13
N TRP A 7 -3.43 -2.84 -12.04
CA TRP A 7 -2.39 -2.85 -13.09
C TRP A 7 -2.28 -4.17 -13.85
N LYS A 8 -3.30 -5.00 -13.78
CA LYS A 8 -3.34 -6.33 -14.41
C LYS A 8 -2.96 -6.33 -15.90
N ALA A 9 -3.30 -5.28 -16.65
CA ALA A 9 -2.95 -5.16 -18.06
C ALA A 9 -1.43 -5.04 -18.32
N SER A 10 -0.65 -4.57 -17.34
CA SER A 10 0.80 -4.33 -17.49
C SER A 10 1.67 -5.25 -16.65
N LEU A 11 1.20 -5.70 -15.50
CA LEU A 11 1.97 -6.51 -14.56
C LEU A 11 1.45 -7.95 -14.37
N GLY A 12 0.39 -8.31 -15.07
CA GLY A 12 -0.27 -9.61 -14.90
C GLY A 12 -1.27 -9.62 -13.75
N GLU A 13 -1.94 -10.73 -13.60
CA GLU A 13 -3.02 -10.91 -12.62
C GLU A 13 -2.47 -11.49 -11.31
N CYS A 14 -2.87 -10.88 -10.20
CA CYS A 14 -2.67 -11.45 -8.86
C CYS A 14 -3.95 -11.20 -8.06
N SER A 15 -4.75 -12.24 -7.85
CA SER A 15 -5.97 -12.13 -7.05
C SER A 15 -5.65 -11.91 -5.57
N LYS A 16 -6.64 -11.41 -4.82
CA LYS A 16 -6.48 -11.22 -3.37
C LYS A 16 -6.17 -12.54 -2.66
N GLU A 17 -6.83 -13.62 -3.08
CA GLU A 17 -6.62 -14.97 -2.53
C GLU A 17 -5.18 -15.43 -2.76
N MET A 18 -4.64 -15.21 -3.96
CA MET A 18 -3.26 -15.53 -4.30
C MET A 18 -2.27 -14.69 -3.47
N ALA A 19 -2.51 -13.40 -3.36
CA ALA A 19 -1.68 -12.50 -2.54
C ALA A 19 -1.66 -12.94 -1.07
N PHE A 20 -2.82 -13.30 -0.51
CA PHE A 20 -2.92 -13.78 0.87
C PHE A 20 -2.20 -15.12 1.07
N ALA A 21 -2.34 -16.05 0.14
CA ALA A 21 -1.63 -17.33 0.20
C ALA A 21 -0.11 -17.15 0.15
N MET A 22 0.38 -16.21 -0.67
CA MET A 22 1.81 -15.87 -0.73
C MET A 22 2.30 -15.23 0.57
N LEU A 23 1.52 -14.32 1.16
CA LEU A 23 1.86 -13.69 2.43
C LEU A 23 1.83 -14.68 3.59
N ASP A 24 0.85 -15.60 3.60
CA ASP A 24 0.78 -16.69 4.58
C ASP A 24 2.02 -17.57 4.50
N TYR A 25 2.39 -18.02 3.31
CA TYR A 25 3.58 -18.84 3.11
C TYR A 25 4.87 -18.10 3.50
N PHE A 26 5.00 -16.82 3.10
CA PHE A 26 6.13 -15.97 3.49
C PHE A 26 6.27 -15.88 5.02
N TYR A 27 5.18 -15.62 5.72
CA TYR A 27 5.16 -15.53 7.17
C TYR A 27 5.50 -16.87 7.84
N GLU A 28 4.92 -17.97 7.38
CA GLU A 28 5.18 -19.32 7.88
C GLU A 28 6.65 -19.74 7.73
N GLN A 29 7.33 -19.23 6.70
CA GLN A 29 8.78 -19.47 6.51
C GLN A 29 9.67 -18.49 7.31
N GLY A 30 9.11 -17.70 8.21
CA GLY A 30 9.83 -16.75 9.06
C GLY A 30 10.09 -15.37 8.41
N GLY A 31 9.46 -15.09 7.28
CA GLY A 31 9.53 -13.77 6.65
C GLY A 31 8.77 -12.74 7.45
N ASN A 32 9.37 -11.55 7.65
CA ASN A 32 8.76 -10.47 8.43
C ASN A 32 8.94 -9.08 7.84
N PHE A 33 9.62 -8.90 6.72
CA PHE A 33 9.82 -7.61 6.09
C PHE A 33 8.95 -7.48 4.82
N ILE A 34 8.05 -6.48 4.82
CA ILE A 34 7.17 -6.19 3.68
C ILE A 34 7.45 -4.79 3.18
N ASP A 35 7.81 -4.66 1.90
CA ASP A 35 7.98 -3.38 1.19
C ASP A 35 6.81 -3.12 0.25
N THR A 36 6.19 -1.97 0.40
CA THR A 36 5.07 -1.51 -0.43
C THR A 36 5.24 -0.03 -0.81
N ALA A 37 4.21 0.59 -1.38
CA ALA A 37 4.17 2.02 -1.65
C ALA A 37 2.72 2.51 -1.78
N VAL A 38 2.50 3.79 -1.48
CA VAL A 38 1.18 4.44 -1.54
C VAL A 38 0.47 4.30 -2.89
N ASN A 39 1.25 4.20 -3.99
CA ASN A 39 0.71 4.18 -5.35
C ASN A 39 0.62 2.76 -5.97
N TYR A 40 1.17 1.72 -5.33
CA TYR A 40 1.14 0.38 -5.92
C TYR A 40 -0.28 -0.11 -6.12
N GLN A 41 -0.61 -0.47 -7.38
CA GLN A 41 -1.97 -0.88 -7.78
C GLN A 41 -3.03 0.17 -7.38
N PHE A 42 -2.67 1.46 -7.48
CA PHE A 42 -3.52 2.57 -7.03
C PHE A 42 -3.97 2.47 -5.56
N GLY A 43 -3.12 1.89 -4.70
CA GLY A 43 -3.36 1.71 -3.28
C GLY A 43 -3.90 0.34 -2.88
N GLU A 44 -4.28 -0.53 -3.82
CA GLU A 44 -4.78 -1.88 -3.51
C GLU A 44 -3.74 -2.73 -2.78
N SER A 45 -2.45 -2.60 -3.15
CA SER A 45 -1.38 -3.36 -2.50
C SER A 45 -1.33 -3.10 -1.00
N GLU A 46 -1.38 -1.83 -0.57
CA GLU A 46 -1.42 -1.48 0.85
C GLU A 46 -2.72 -1.96 1.52
N GLN A 47 -3.86 -1.84 0.85
CA GLN A 47 -5.14 -2.30 1.39
C GLN A 47 -5.14 -3.81 1.66
N TRP A 48 -4.61 -4.61 0.74
CA TRP A 48 -4.56 -6.06 0.89
C TRP A 48 -3.55 -6.51 1.96
N ILE A 49 -2.39 -5.85 2.03
CA ILE A 49 -1.41 -6.08 3.11
C ILE A 49 -2.03 -5.73 4.48
N GLY A 50 -2.69 -4.59 4.58
CA GLY A 50 -3.36 -4.18 5.82
C GLY A 50 -4.46 -5.15 6.25
N GLU A 51 -5.30 -5.57 5.32
CA GLU A 51 -6.34 -6.57 5.58
C GLU A 51 -5.76 -7.92 6.00
N TRP A 52 -4.67 -8.35 5.36
CA TRP A 52 -3.99 -9.58 5.71
C TRP A 52 -3.40 -9.51 7.13
N MET A 53 -2.66 -8.44 7.48
CA MET A 53 -2.07 -8.27 8.81
C MET A 53 -3.14 -8.24 9.90
N GLU A 54 -4.25 -7.54 9.66
CA GLU A 54 -5.38 -7.47 10.60
C GLU A 54 -6.03 -8.84 10.82
N LYS A 55 -6.30 -9.58 9.74
CA LYS A 55 -6.91 -10.92 9.82
C LYS A 55 -6.02 -11.97 10.51
N ARG A 56 -4.71 -11.80 10.41
CA ARG A 56 -3.74 -12.72 11.03
C ARG A 56 -3.26 -12.25 12.39
N ASP A 57 -3.60 -11.01 12.77
CA ASP A 57 -3.14 -10.36 14.02
C ASP A 57 -1.62 -10.37 14.17
N VAL A 58 -0.91 -9.99 13.09
CA VAL A 58 0.57 -10.10 12.99
C VAL A 58 1.27 -8.76 12.80
N ARG A 59 0.57 -7.61 12.93
CA ARG A 59 1.17 -6.29 12.63
C ARG A 59 2.49 -6.05 13.38
N ASP A 60 2.54 -6.36 14.67
CA ASP A 60 3.71 -6.09 15.50
C ASP A 60 4.88 -7.06 15.26
N GLU A 61 4.65 -8.13 14.52
CA GLU A 61 5.71 -9.04 14.08
C GLU A 61 6.32 -8.63 12.74
N MET A 62 5.65 -7.74 11.98
CA MET A 62 6.08 -7.29 10.66
C MET A 62 6.88 -5.99 10.73
N VAL A 63 7.98 -5.93 9.98
CA VAL A 63 8.66 -4.70 9.59
C VAL A 63 8.03 -4.21 8.28
N LEU A 64 7.34 -3.09 8.35
CA LEU A 64 6.55 -2.56 7.25
C LEU A 64 7.17 -1.29 6.67
N ALA A 65 7.61 -1.35 5.41
CA ALA A 65 8.16 -0.23 4.67
C ALA A 65 7.16 0.26 3.61
N THR A 66 6.99 1.58 3.50
CA THR A 66 6.21 2.19 2.42
C THR A 66 6.90 3.41 1.83
N LYS A 67 6.39 3.94 0.72
CA LYS A 67 6.99 5.03 -0.06
C LYS A 67 5.94 6.09 -0.37
N PHE A 68 6.37 7.36 -0.41
CA PHE A 68 5.46 8.50 -0.58
C PHE A 68 5.63 9.30 -1.87
N THR A 69 6.79 9.23 -2.54
CA THR A 69 7.13 10.07 -3.69
C THR A 69 6.23 9.84 -4.90
N GLY A 70 5.77 8.61 -5.11
CA GLY A 70 4.90 8.25 -6.23
C GLY A 70 3.57 9.01 -6.18
N MET A 71 3.04 9.34 -7.37
CA MET A 71 1.75 10.02 -7.45
C MET A 71 0.65 9.13 -6.88
N GLN A 72 0.00 9.61 -5.84
CA GLN A 72 -1.14 8.94 -5.23
C GLN A 72 -2.43 9.31 -5.99
N ILE A 73 -3.29 8.35 -6.25
CA ILE A 73 -4.63 8.60 -6.76
C ILE A 73 -5.56 8.82 -5.57
N THR A 74 -6.16 9.99 -5.51
CA THR A 74 -7.15 10.34 -4.47
C THR A 74 -8.55 9.88 -4.87
N GLU A 75 -9.46 9.75 -3.91
CA GLU A 75 -10.86 9.45 -4.21
C GLU A 75 -11.48 10.51 -5.16
N LYS A 76 -11.12 11.79 -4.97
CA LYS A 76 -11.56 12.87 -5.87
C LYS A 76 -11.05 12.70 -7.31
N GLU A 77 -9.88 12.10 -7.49
CA GLU A 77 -9.36 11.79 -8.83
C GLU A 77 -10.07 10.59 -9.45
N LYS A 78 -10.38 9.56 -8.66
CA LYS A 78 -11.20 8.43 -9.11
C LYS A 78 -12.59 8.89 -9.58
N GLU A 79 -13.17 9.85 -8.88
CA GLU A 79 -14.46 10.47 -9.21
C GLU A 79 -14.37 11.52 -10.33
N GLY A 80 -13.16 11.85 -10.81
CA GLY A 80 -12.94 12.88 -11.82
C GLY A 80 -13.15 14.32 -11.34
N SER A 81 -13.26 14.54 -10.03
CA SER A 81 -13.55 15.85 -9.41
C SER A 81 -12.32 16.60 -8.91
N ALA A 82 -11.13 16.02 -8.99
CA ALA A 82 -9.89 16.68 -8.53
C ALA A 82 -9.49 17.83 -9.46
N ARG A 83 -9.48 19.06 -8.92
CA ARG A 83 -9.08 20.28 -9.67
C ARG A 83 -7.57 20.50 -9.71
N CYS A 84 -6.82 19.98 -8.73
CA CYS A 84 -5.39 20.20 -8.61
C CYS A 84 -4.70 18.91 -8.17
N LYS A 85 -3.72 18.47 -8.95
CA LYS A 85 -2.95 17.23 -8.71
C LYS A 85 -1.56 17.50 -8.14
N SER A 86 -1.08 18.75 -8.16
CA SER A 86 0.31 19.11 -7.86
C SER A 86 0.78 18.74 -6.45
N ASN A 87 -0.14 18.54 -5.50
CA ASN A 87 0.19 18.20 -4.12
C ASN A 87 0.18 16.67 -3.82
N TYR A 88 -0.14 15.84 -4.83
CA TYR A 88 -0.33 14.40 -4.64
C TYR A 88 0.84 13.56 -5.16
N GLY A 89 2.01 14.15 -5.31
CA GLY A 89 3.23 13.48 -5.74
C GLY A 89 4.47 14.32 -5.45
N GLY A 90 5.66 13.72 -5.63
CA GLY A 90 6.94 14.36 -5.41
C GLY A 90 7.40 14.37 -3.95
N ASN A 91 8.53 15.05 -3.69
CA ASN A 91 9.22 15.01 -2.39
C ASN A 91 8.89 16.19 -1.48
N SER A 92 7.71 16.81 -1.62
CA SER A 92 7.29 17.87 -0.73
C SER A 92 6.86 17.34 0.64
N ALA A 93 7.07 18.13 1.69
CA ALA A 93 6.59 17.80 3.04
C ALA A 93 5.07 17.55 3.07
N LYS A 94 4.32 18.31 2.28
CA LYS A 94 2.86 18.14 2.16
C LYS A 94 2.50 16.77 1.58
N ASN A 95 3.15 16.37 0.48
CA ASN A 95 2.89 15.04 -0.10
C ASN A 95 3.31 13.91 0.84
N MET A 96 4.44 14.05 1.53
CA MET A 96 4.87 13.09 2.53
C MET A 96 3.79 12.92 3.62
N TYR A 97 3.34 14.01 4.22
CA TYR A 97 2.31 13.98 5.26
C TYR A 97 1.02 13.30 4.78
N THR A 98 0.47 13.77 3.66
CA THR A 98 -0.80 13.24 3.14
C THR A 98 -0.69 11.79 2.66
N SER A 99 0.46 11.39 2.12
CA SER A 99 0.71 10.01 1.71
C SER A 99 0.79 9.08 2.91
N ILE A 100 1.49 9.47 3.98
CA ILE A 100 1.59 8.66 5.19
C ILE A 100 0.22 8.47 5.85
N GLU A 101 -0.56 9.52 6.02
CA GLU A 101 -1.93 9.42 6.54
C GLU A 101 -2.78 8.43 5.72
N ARG A 102 -2.63 8.47 4.39
CA ARG A 102 -3.33 7.56 3.49
C ARG A 102 -2.83 6.12 3.61
N SER A 103 -1.52 5.91 3.66
CA SER A 103 -0.90 4.60 3.84
C SER A 103 -1.30 3.96 5.17
N LEU A 104 -1.28 4.71 6.27
CA LEU A 104 -1.73 4.21 7.58
C LEU A 104 -3.18 3.73 7.54
N LYS A 105 -4.05 4.48 6.88
CA LYS A 105 -5.45 4.09 6.70
C LYS A 105 -5.60 2.83 5.84
N ALA A 106 -4.89 2.75 4.71
CA ALA A 106 -4.94 1.59 3.82
C ALA A 106 -4.37 0.34 4.49
N LEU A 107 -3.25 0.48 5.19
CA LEU A 107 -2.56 -0.60 5.91
C LEU A 107 -3.23 -0.98 7.24
N ARG A 108 -4.31 -0.26 7.64
CA ARG A 108 -5.06 -0.51 8.88
C ARG A 108 -4.19 -0.55 10.13
N THR A 109 -3.24 0.38 10.23
CA THR A 109 -2.27 0.45 11.32
C THR A 109 -2.05 1.89 11.76
N SER A 110 -1.57 2.08 12.99
CA SER A 110 -1.23 3.39 13.53
C SER A 110 0.22 3.82 13.25
N TYR A 111 1.05 2.91 12.72
CA TYR A 111 2.47 3.19 12.44
C TYR A 111 2.98 2.36 11.26
N VAL A 112 4.06 2.85 10.63
CA VAL A 112 4.94 2.10 9.73
C VAL A 112 6.36 2.17 10.26
N ASP A 113 7.17 1.18 9.92
CA ASP A 113 8.54 1.08 10.45
C ASP A 113 9.52 1.91 9.61
N ILE A 114 9.30 1.96 8.30
CA ILE A 114 10.17 2.67 7.35
C ILE A 114 9.32 3.44 6.33
N VAL A 115 9.76 4.69 6.07
CA VAL A 115 9.20 5.53 5.00
C VAL A 115 10.33 5.99 4.09
N SER A 116 10.17 5.84 2.78
CA SER A 116 11.12 6.31 1.77
C SER A 116 10.46 7.04 0.58
#